data_2c7ac17ef69f93070bc667633bed60f2
#
_entry.id   2c7ac17ef69f93070bc667633bed60f2
#
_cell.length_a   1.000
_cell.length_b   1.000
_cell.length_c   1.000
_cell.angle_alpha   90.00
_cell.angle_beta   90.00
_cell.angle_gamma   90.00
#
_symmetry.space_group_name_H-M   'P 1'
#
loop_
_entity.id
_entity.type
_entity.pdbx_description
1 polymer ?
#
loop_
_entity_poly.entity_id
_entity_poly.type
_entity_poly.pdbx_seq_one_letter_code
_entity_poly.pdbx_strand_id
1 'polypeptide(L)'
;KKRKGFYPGSALIAASLLSPKDKLIACDMHKGEVEHLKRALQKFAQARVLKESGYDILTREIPPPPGCAGGVLIDPSYEVKTEYGQVAEAVVEAHNRWTAGVFLIWYPILKAGNHKDMVATLSALPKAQVDEVLFRDPASEGKGMAGSGMIVIGA
;
A
#
# COMPACT_ATOMS: atom_id res chain seq x y z
N LYS A 1 -10.98 -22.83 -24.40
CA LYS A 1 -10.27 -21.54 -24.18
C LYS A 1 -10.43 -21.19 -22.71
N LYS A 2 -9.36 -21.30 -21.88
CA LYS A 2 -9.37 -20.80 -20.51
C LYS A 2 -9.63 -19.28 -20.58
N ARG A 3 -10.73 -18.81 -19.97
CA ARG A 3 -10.93 -17.37 -19.75
C ARG A 3 -9.74 -16.89 -18.92
N LYS A 4 -8.91 -15.98 -19.45
CA LYS A 4 -7.95 -15.23 -18.65
C LYS A 4 -8.81 -14.47 -17.63
N GLY A 5 -8.76 -14.87 -16.35
CA GLY A 5 -9.44 -14.15 -15.30
C GLY A 5 -8.86 -12.74 -15.23
N PHE A 6 -9.71 -11.73 -15.29
CA PHE A 6 -9.32 -10.36 -14.98
C PHE A 6 -9.24 -10.25 -13.44
N TYR A 7 -8.08 -9.86 -12.93
CA TYR A 7 -7.90 -9.55 -11.51
C TYR A 7 -7.79 -8.03 -11.35
N PRO A 8 -8.69 -7.40 -10.62
CA PRO A 8 -8.63 -5.97 -10.39
C PRO A 8 -7.45 -5.66 -9.44
N GLY A 9 -6.64 -4.68 -9.78
CA GLY A 9 -5.60 -4.14 -8.88
C GLY A 9 -6.21 -3.38 -7.70
N SER A 10 -5.41 -3.15 -6.66
CA SER A 10 -5.83 -2.48 -5.41
C SER A 10 -6.50 -1.13 -5.63
N ALA A 11 -5.98 -0.31 -6.53
CA ALA A 11 -6.55 1.00 -6.86
C ALA A 11 -7.97 0.89 -7.46
N LEU A 12 -8.23 -0.11 -8.32
CA LEU A 12 -9.55 -0.35 -8.90
C LEU A 12 -10.53 -0.86 -7.84
N ILE A 13 -10.07 -1.73 -6.94
CA ILE A 13 -10.87 -2.22 -5.82
C ILE A 13 -11.28 -1.03 -4.94
N ALA A 14 -10.31 -0.19 -4.53
CA ALA A 14 -10.57 0.99 -3.72
C ALA A 14 -11.58 1.94 -4.39
N ALA A 15 -11.36 2.27 -5.68
CA ALA A 15 -12.28 3.13 -6.42
C ALA A 15 -13.71 2.58 -6.49
N SER A 16 -13.85 1.24 -6.56
CA SER A 16 -15.17 0.58 -6.64
C SER A 16 -15.92 0.58 -5.30
N LEU A 17 -15.21 0.68 -4.18
CA LEU A 17 -15.79 0.71 -2.83
C LEU A 17 -16.14 2.11 -2.36
N LEU A 18 -15.51 3.12 -2.92
CA LEU A 18 -15.73 4.53 -2.58
C LEU A 18 -16.97 5.09 -3.26
N SER A 19 -17.65 5.99 -2.56
CA SER A 19 -18.78 6.74 -3.11
C SER A 19 -18.30 7.86 -4.05
N PRO A 20 -19.16 8.40 -4.91
CA PRO A 20 -18.82 9.56 -5.75
C PRO A 20 -18.44 10.85 -4.99
N LYS A 21 -18.75 10.92 -3.69
CA LYS A 21 -18.40 12.06 -2.82
C LYS A 21 -17.03 11.94 -2.17
N ASP A 22 -16.47 10.72 -2.16
CA ASP A 22 -15.16 10.45 -1.60
C ASP A 22 -14.06 10.91 -2.57
N LYS A 23 -12.82 10.89 -2.13
CA LYS A 23 -11.65 11.18 -2.95
C LYS A 23 -10.69 9.99 -2.92
N LEU A 24 -10.20 9.61 -4.08
CA LEU A 24 -9.11 8.65 -4.23
C LEU A 24 -7.93 9.34 -4.90
N ILE A 25 -6.75 9.25 -4.28
CA ILE A 25 -5.50 9.62 -4.92
C ILE A 25 -4.70 8.34 -5.11
N ALA A 26 -4.41 7.99 -6.35
CA ALA A 26 -3.51 6.90 -6.71
C ALA A 26 -2.24 7.49 -7.34
N CYS A 27 -1.08 7.02 -6.93
CA CYS A 27 0.19 7.53 -7.45
C CYS A 27 1.17 6.39 -7.76
N ASP A 28 2.03 6.64 -8.71
CA ASP A 28 3.17 5.81 -9.07
C ASP A 28 4.24 6.70 -9.72
N MET A 29 5.51 6.33 -9.57
CA MET A 29 6.64 7.02 -10.23
C MET A 29 6.86 6.52 -11.67
N HIS A 30 6.50 5.27 -11.95
CA HIS A 30 6.74 4.65 -13.23
C HIS A 30 5.70 5.09 -14.27
N LYS A 31 6.15 5.69 -15.37
CA LYS A 31 5.27 6.25 -16.41
C LYS A 31 4.26 5.22 -16.96
N GLY A 32 4.68 3.99 -17.18
CA GLY A 32 3.82 2.93 -17.71
C GLY A 32 2.68 2.59 -16.75
N GLU A 33 2.99 2.46 -15.45
CA GLU A 33 2.00 2.14 -14.43
C GLU A 33 1.00 3.30 -14.22
N VAL A 34 1.46 4.55 -14.27
CA VAL A 34 0.58 5.73 -14.24
C VAL A 34 -0.44 5.69 -15.38
N GLU A 35 -0.02 5.34 -16.59
CA GLU A 35 -0.94 5.24 -17.73
C GLU A 35 -1.91 4.04 -17.60
N HIS A 36 -1.47 2.94 -16.98
CA HIS A 36 -2.35 1.81 -16.63
C HIS A 36 -3.39 2.22 -15.58
N LEU A 37 -2.96 2.90 -14.52
CA LEU A 37 -3.84 3.42 -13.47
C LEU A 37 -4.88 4.40 -14.04
N LYS A 38 -4.47 5.36 -14.87
CA LYS A 38 -5.39 6.30 -15.54
C LYS A 38 -6.46 5.59 -16.35
N ARG A 39 -6.08 4.57 -17.14
CA ARG A 39 -7.04 3.77 -17.91
C ARG A 39 -7.98 2.97 -17.03
N ALA A 40 -7.46 2.35 -15.97
CA ALA A 40 -8.26 1.56 -15.03
C ALA A 40 -9.28 2.43 -14.28
N LEU A 41 -8.88 3.64 -13.90
CA LEU A 41 -9.68 4.54 -13.06
C LEU A 41 -10.49 5.58 -13.84
N GLN A 42 -10.42 5.61 -15.18
CA GLN A 42 -11.06 6.65 -16.02
C GLN A 42 -12.58 6.83 -15.82
N LYS A 43 -13.27 5.80 -15.33
CA LYS A 43 -14.72 5.83 -15.06
C LYS A 43 -15.10 6.34 -13.68
N PHE A 44 -14.11 6.56 -12.82
CA PHE A 44 -14.30 6.99 -11.44
C PHE A 44 -13.95 8.46 -11.30
N ALA A 45 -14.96 9.33 -11.36
CA ALA A 45 -14.76 10.79 -11.31
C ALA A 45 -14.09 11.26 -9.99
N GLN A 46 -14.24 10.48 -8.89
CA GLN A 46 -13.61 10.72 -7.60
C GLN A 46 -12.11 10.36 -7.55
N ALA A 47 -11.60 9.66 -8.58
CA ALA A 47 -10.21 9.19 -8.60
C ALA A 47 -9.28 10.16 -9.35
N ARG A 48 -8.16 10.49 -8.73
CA ARG A 48 -7.07 11.28 -9.31
C ARG A 48 -5.80 10.42 -9.37
N VAL A 49 -5.16 10.38 -10.53
CA VAL A 49 -3.91 9.64 -10.72
C VAL A 49 -2.76 10.61 -10.92
N LEU A 50 -1.73 10.47 -10.12
CA LEU A 50 -0.55 11.33 -10.10
C LEU A 50 0.70 10.54 -10.46
N LYS A 51 1.60 11.17 -11.21
CA LYS A 51 2.96 10.67 -11.43
C LYS A 51 3.88 11.32 -10.41
N GLU A 52 3.78 10.87 -9.17
CA GLU A 52 4.51 11.43 -8.04
C GLU A 52 4.89 10.32 -7.07
N SER A 53 5.85 10.61 -6.19
CA SER A 53 6.23 9.72 -5.10
C SER A 53 5.08 9.57 -4.10
N GLY A 54 4.77 8.34 -3.70
CA GLY A 54 3.80 8.06 -2.64
C GLY A 54 4.17 8.72 -1.32
N TYR A 55 5.45 8.86 -1.02
CA TYR A 55 5.94 9.52 0.20
C TYR A 55 5.64 11.02 0.20
N ASP A 56 5.80 11.70 -0.94
CA ASP A 56 5.45 13.12 -1.08
C ASP A 56 3.94 13.32 -0.95
N ILE A 57 3.15 12.40 -1.50
CA ILE A 57 1.69 12.40 -1.35
C ILE A 57 1.29 12.25 0.11
N LEU A 58 1.88 11.31 0.85
CA LEU A 58 1.63 11.14 2.28
C LEU A 58 1.91 12.42 3.06
N THR A 59 3.01 13.10 2.75
CA THR A 59 3.38 14.35 3.41
C THR A 59 2.37 15.46 3.14
N ARG A 60 1.84 15.56 1.92
CA ARG A 60 1.00 16.66 1.47
C ARG A 60 -0.49 16.46 1.75
N GLU A 61 -1.00 15.23 1.60
CA GLU A 61 -2.44 14.95 1.58
C GLU A 61 -2.98 14.50 2.95
N ILE A 62 -2.13 14.18 3.92
CA ILE A 62 -2.56 13.77 5.25
C ILE A 62 -2.03 14.69 6.36
N PRO A 63 -2.84 14.94 7.40
CA PRO A 63 -4.21 14.46 7.59
C PRO A 63 -5.19 15.06 6.58
N PRO A 64 -6.31 14.37 6.31
CA PRO A 64 -7.39 14.95 5.50
C PRO A 64 -8.05 16.12 6.25
N PRO A 65 -8.89 16.92 5.59
CA PRO A 65 -9.63 17.99 6.23
C PRO A 65 -10.42 17.50 7.45
N PRO A 66 -10.60 18.34 8.48
CA PRO A 66 -11.36 17.98 9.68
C PRO A 66 -12.73 17.40 9.34
N GLY A 67 -13.12 16.33 10.05
CA GLY A 67 -14.39 15.62 9.83
C GLY A 67 -14.37 14.58 8.72
N CYS A 68 -13.25 14.42 7.99
CA CYS A 68 -13.07 13.35 7.00
C CYS A 68 -12.43 12.13 7.64
N ALA A 69 -12.99 10.95 7.38
CA ALA A 69 -12.33 9.68 7.58
C ALA A 69 -11.54 9.27 6.33
N GLY A 70 -10.57 8.38 6.50
CA GLY A 70 -9.82 7.88 5.35
C GLY A 70 -8.77 6.85 5.70
N GLY A 71 -8.09 6.37 4.68
CA GLY A 71 -7.01 5.41 4.81
C GLY A 71 -5.97 5.55 3.72
N VAL A 72 -4.85 4.90 3.95
CA VAL A 72 -3.70 4.85 3.03
C VAL A 72 -3.37 3.40 2.76
N LEU A 73 -3.25 3.03 1.49
CA LEU A 73 -2.69 1.75 1.06
C LEU A 73 -1.29 1.99 0.50
N ILE A 74 -0.32 1.27 1.03
CA ILE A 74 1.11 1.35 0.68
C ILE A 74 1.54 0.00 0.14
N ASP A 75 1.94 -0.02 -1.13
CA ASP A 75 2.32 -1.22 -1.88
C ASP A 75 3.46 -0.87 -2.87
N PRO A 76 4.67 -0.53 -2.37
CA PRO A 76 5.81 -0.25 -3.24
C PRO A 76 6.39 -1.54 -3.83
N SER A 77 7.33 -1.40 -4.76
CA SER A 77 7.92 -2.55 -5.47
C SER A 77 8.83 -3.43 -4.61
N TYR A 78 9.40 -2.86 -3.53
CA TYR A 78 10.40 -3.51 -2.67
C TYR A 78 11.63 -4.07 -3.42
N GLU A 79 11.92 -3.54 -4.59
CA GLU A 79 13.11 -3.93 -5.36
C GLU A 79 14.41 -3.47 -4.68
N VAL A 80 14.35 -2.31 -4.03
CA VAL A 80 15.48 -1.74 -3.29
C VAL A 80 15.33 -2.06 -1.80
N LYS A 81 16.36 -2.67 -1.20
CA LYS A 81 16.32 -3.10 0.22
C LYS A 81 16.03 -1.97 1.21
N THR A 82 16.47 -0.76 0.91
CA THR A 82 16.24 0.43 1.77
C THR A 82 14.77 0.86 1.78
N GLU A 83 13.97 0.41 0.83
CA GLU A 83 12.55 0.79 0.71
C GLU A 83 11.72 0.31 1.91
N TYR A 84 12.06 -0.84 2.51
CA TYR A 84 11.41 -1.29 3.76
C TYR A 84 11.59 -0.29 4.91
N GLY A 85 12.80 0.24 5.07
CA GLY A 85 13.06 1.30 6.07
C GLY A 85 12.32 2.58 5.76
N GLN A 86 12.32 3.02 4.51
CA GLN A 86 11.61 4.22 4.06
C GLN A 86 10.10 4.12 4.30
N VAL A 87 9.50 2.94 4.03
CA VAL A 87 8.09 2.68 4.34
C VAL A 87 7.85 2.81 5.84
N ALA A 88 8.68 2.18 6.68
CA ALA A 88 8.52 2.23 8.13
C ALA A 88 8.57 3.67 8.65
N GLU A 89 9.56 4.45 8.24
CA GLU A 89 9.71 5.86 8.62
C GLU A 89 8.52 6.70 8.18
N ALA A 90 8.12 6.58 6.91
CA ALA A 90 7.00 7.34 6.35
C ALA A 90 5.67 7.02 7.06
N VAL A 91 5.41 5.74 7.38
CA VAL A 91 4.19 5.34 8.08
C VAL A 91 4.19 5.84 9.52
N VAL A 92 5.31 5.73 10.24
CA VAL A 92 5.43 6.25 11.61
C VAL A 92 5.17 7.76 11.63
N GLU A 93 5.79 8.51 10.73
CA GLU A 93 5.59 9.96 10.62
C GLU A 93 4.13 10.30 10.28
N ALA A 94 3.57 9.61 9.30
CA ALA A 94 2.19 9.80 8.87
C ALA A 94 1.19 9.48 10.00
N HIS A 95 1.38 8.38 10.72
CA HIS A 95 0.54 7.99 11.85
C HIS A 95 0.63 9.00 12.98
N ASN A 96 1.82 9.54 13.29
CA ASN A 96 1.98 10.58 14.31
C ASN A 96 1.20 11.87 13.97
N ARG A 97 1.09 12.20 12.68
CA ARG A 97 0.30 13.35 12.22
C ARG A 97 -1.20 13.05 12.13
N TRP A 98 -1.57 11.79 11.95
CA TRP A 98 -2.96 11.39 11.75
C TRP A 98 -3.28 10.04 12.44
N THR A 99 -3.41 10.07 13.76
CA THR A 99 -3.66 8.87 14.59
C THR A 99 -5.03 8.22 14.37
N ALA A 100 -5.99 8.94 13.75
CA ALA A 100 -7.29 8.42 13.38
C ALA A 100 -7.33 7.79 11.97
N GLY A 101 -6.22 7.82 11.25
CA GLY A 101 -6.11 7.23 9.91
C GLY A 101 -5.96 5.72 9.95
N VAL A 102 -6.45 5.05 8.92
CA VAL A 102 -6.20 3.62 8.70
C VAL A 102 -5.07 3.46 7.69
N PHE A 103 -4.05 2.69 8.06
CA PHE A 103 -2.92 2.42 7.17
C PHE A 103 -2.87 0.92 6.88
N LEU A 104 -2.78 0.57 5.59
CA LEU A 104 -2.62 -0.79 5.09
C LEU A 104 -1.29 -0.87 4.35
N ILE A 105 -0.37 -1.69 4.84
CA ILE A 105 0.96 -1.83 4.27
C ILE A 105 1.12 -3.28 3.79
N TRP A 106 1.13 -3.47 2.48
CA TRP A 106 1.45 -4.75 1.89
C TRP A 106 2.96 -4.93 1.76
N TYR A 107 3.45 -6.16 1.92
CA TYR A 107 4.87 -6.49 1.70
C TYR A 107 5.06 -7.94 1.27
N PRO A 108 6.12 -8.23 0.46
CA PRO A 108 6.50 -9.58 0.10
C PRO A 108 7.34 -10.22 1.21
N ILE A 109 7.12 -11.50 1.47
CA ILE A 109 7.99 -12.31 2.31
C ILE A 109 9.02 -12.97 1.40
N LEU A 110 10.26 -12.49 1.51
CA LEU A 110 11.41 -12.99 0.74
C LEU A 110 12.36 -13.78 1.66
N LYS A 111 13.14 -14.71 1.09
CA LYS A 111 14.16 -15.46 1.80
C LYS A 111 15.14 -14.58 2.60
N ALA A 112 15.47 -13.42 2.06
CA ALA A 112 16.38 -12.46 2.71
C ALA A 112 15.82 -11.85 4.01
N GLY A 113 14.51 -11.91 4.25
CA GLY A 113 13.87 -11.44 5.47
C GLY A 113 13.91 -9.93 5.68
N ASN A 114 14.12 -9.14 4.62
CA ASN A 114 14.27 -7.68 4.71
C ASN A 114 13.04 -6.96 5.30
N HIS A 115 11.86 -7.60 5.26
CA HIS A 115 10.62 -7.07 5.83
C HIS A 115 10.60 -7.04 7.36
N LYS A 116 11.44 -7.85 8.05
CA LYS A 116 11.33 -8.10 9.49
C LYS A 116 11.47 -6.85 10.35
N ASP A 117 12.42 -5.99 10.04
CA ASP A 117 12.66 -4.75 10.80
C ASP A 117 11.50 -3.76 10.60
N MET A 118 10.96 -3.65 9.37
CA MET A 118 9.77 -2.87 9.08
C MET A 118 8.56 -3.38 9.87
N VAL A 119 8.33 -4.70 9.85
CA VAL A 119 7.22 -5.33 10.59
C VAL A 119 7.38 -5.09 12.08
N ALA A 120 8.58 -5.27 12.65
CA ALA A 120 8.84 -5.01 14.06
C ALA A 120 8.55 -3.56 14.45
N THR A 121 8.98 -2.60 13.63
CA THR A 121 8.75 -1.17 13.85
C THR A 121 7.25 -0.84 13.80
N LEU A 122 6.55 -1.29 12.76
CA LEU A 122 5.16 -0.92 12.53
C LEU A 122 4.19 -1.64 13.46
N SER A 123 4.48 -2.89 13.86
CA SER A 123 3.65 -3.62 14.83
C SER A 123 3.71 -3.05 16.24
N ALA A 124 4.66 -2.18 16.55
CA ALA A 124 4.71 -1.44 17.81
C ALA A 124 3.73 -0.24 17.87
N LEU A 125 3.17 0.16 16.73
CA LEU A 125 2.18 1.24 16.68
C LEU A 125 0.83 0.81 17.29
N PRO A 126 0.07 1.75 17.89
CA PRO A 126 -1.24 1.45 18.46
C PRO A 126 -2.20 0.82 17.45
N LYS A 127 -2.92 -0.23 17.87
CA LYS A 127 -3.87 -0.98 17.03
C LYS A 127 -3.27 -1.59 15.77
N ALA A 128 -1.96 -1.85 15.74
CA ALA A 128 -1.35 -2.55 14.62
C ALA A 128 -1.69 -4.05 14.68
N GLN A 129 -2.04 -4.60 13.53
CA GLN A 129 -2.28 -6.02 13.30
C GLN A 129 -1.44 -6.48 12.11
N VAL A 130 -0.87 -7.68 12.20
CA VAL A 130 -0.06 -8.27 11.14
C VAL A 130 -0.69 -9.58 10.72
N ASP A 131 -0.92 -9.74 9.43
CA ASP A 131 -1.39 -10.99 8.83
C ASP A 131 -0.44 -11.42 7.72
N GLU A 132 0.01 -12.68 7.77
CA GLU A 132 0.98 -13.23 6.82
C GLU A 132 0.48 -14.55 6.23
N VAL A 133 0.63 -14.69 4.92
CA VAL A 133 0.31 -15.92 4.19
C VAL A 133 1.57 -16.45 3.53
N LEU A 134 1.97 -17.65 3.88
CA LEU A 134 3.08 -18.37 3.25
C LEU A 134 2.55 -19.30 2.16
N PHE A 135 3.17 -19.26 1.00
CA PHE A 135 2.89 -20.17 -0.13
C PHE A 135 3.89 -21.33 -0.15
N ARG A 136 5.06 -21.13 0.45
CA ARG A 136 6.14 -22.10 0.60
C ARG A 136 7.03 -21.72 1.79
N ASP A 137 7.88 -22.65 2.22
CA ASP A 137 8.90 -22.36 3.22
C ASP A 137 9.89 -21.29 2.70
N PRO A 138 10.05 -20.14 3.39
CA PRO A 138 11.02 -19.12 3.01
C PRO A 138 12.47 -19.62 2.96
N ALA A 139 12.81 -20.64 3.74
CA ALA A 139 14.14 -21.25 3.75
C ALA A 139 14.38 -22.18 2.56
N SER A 140 13.33 -22.62 1.84
CA SER A 140 13.45 -23.52 0.72
C SER A 140 14.29 -22.93 -0.43
N GLU A 141 14.89 -23.80 -1.23
CA GLU A 141 15.55 -23.38 -2.47
C GLU A 141 14.53 -22.82 -3.46
N GLY A 142 14.91 -21.72 -4.12
CA GLY A 142 14.10 -21.08 -5.15
C GLY A 142 14.16 -19.55 -5.07
N LYS A 143 13.91 -18.93 -6.21
CA LYS A 143 13.84 -17.47 -6.34
C LYS A 143 12.40 -16.98 -6.17
N GLY A 144 12.25 -15.74 -5.72
CA GLY A 144 10.97 -15.04 -5.64
C GLY A 144 10.33 -15.08 -4.25
N MET A 145 9.09 -14.68 -4.23
CA MET A 145 8.29 -14.47 -3.02
C MET A 145 7.87 -15.81 -2.41
N ALA A 146 8.10 -15.98 -1.11
CA ALA A 146 7.68 -17.15 -0.33
C ALA A 146 6.29 -16.97 0.29
N GLY A 147 5.88 -15.75 0.45
CA GLY A 147 4.60 -15.36 1.02
C GLY A 147 4.38 -13.86 0.87
N SER A 148 3.33 -13.36 1.44
CA SER A 148 3.07 -11.92 1.57
C SER A 148 2.46 -11.61 2.93
N GLY A 149 2.63 -10.38 3.38
CA GLY A 149 2.02 -9.88 4.60
C GLY A 149 1.26 -8.57 4.36
N MET A 150 0.37 -8.30 5.28
CA MET A 150 -0.36 -7.05 5.40
C MET A 150 -0.25 -6.56 6.84
N ILE A 151 0.20 -5.33 7.01
CA ILE A 151 0.09 -4.64 8.30
C ILE A 151 -1.09 -3.69 8.20
N VAL A 152 -1.99 -3.77 9.18
CA VAL A 152 -3.14 -2.85 9.31
C VAL A 152 -2.97 -2.07 10.60
N ILE A 153 -3.03 -0.74 10.53
CA ILE A 153 -2.88 0.15 11.68
C ILE A 153 -4.11 1.04 11.75
N GLY A 154 -4.70 1.20 12.92
CA GLY A 154 -5.80 2.13 13.16
C GLY A 154 -7.21 1.59 12.87
N ALA A 155 -7.37 0.30 12.52
CA ALA A 155 -8.67 -0.34 12.31
C ALA A 155 -9.35 -0.76 13.63
#